data_52b1563133595a20637082534626a773
#
_entry.id   52b1563133595a20637082534626a773
#
_cell.length_a   1.000
_cell.length_b   1.000
_cell.length_c   1.000
_cell.angle_alpha   90.00
_cell.angle_beta   90.00
_cell.angle_gamma   90.00
#
_symmetry.space_group_name_H-M   'P 1'
#
loop_
_entity.id
_entity.type
_entity.pdbx_description
1 polymer ?
#
loop_
_entity_poly.entity_id
_entity_poly.type
_entity_poly.pdbx_seq_one_letter_code
_entity_poly.pdbx_strand_id
1 'polypeptide(L)'
;MKKLVISLSACLLLGGGFATAKAANFSGEIMDEACAKGGGHESMFKKTGSNDPKACTEACIKMGSKYVLFNADKTFYLLSDQKKPAAFAGQKVEVTGTLNKATKTLHVTAIKAAS
;
A
#
# COMPACT_ATOMS: atom_id res chain seq x y z
N MET A 1 -60.56 32.11 -3.39
CA MET A 1 -59.13 32.34 -3.45
C MET A 1 -58.37 31.19 -2.83
N LYS A 2 -57.85 30.42 -3.67
CA LYS A 2 -57.14 29.22 -3.28
C LYS A 2 -55.64 29.52 -3.25
N LYS A 3 -55.08 29.58 -2.11
CA LYS A 3 -53.63 29.69 -1.99
C LYS A 3 -53.06 28.32 -2.11
N LEU A 4 -52.39 28.09 -3.20
CA LEU A 4 -51.60 26.92 -3.36
C LEU A 4 -50.38 27.01 -2.44
N VAL A 5 -50.38 26.19 -1.43
CA VAL A 5 -49.17 25.96 -0.67
C VAL A 5 -48.36 24.91 -1.37
N ILE A 6 -47.41 25.38 -2.11
CA ILE A 6 -46.42 24.45 -2.70
C ILE A 6 -45.48 24.09 -1.55
N SER A 7 -45.72 22.94 -1.00
CA SER A 7 -44.77 22.33 -0.08
C SER A 7 -43.58 21.89 -0.92
N LEU A 8 -42.53 22.70 -0.88
CA LEU A 8 -41.25 22.24 -1.39
C LEU A 8 -40.72 21.24 -0.37
N SER A 9 -40.97 19.99 -0.66
CA SER A 9 -40.21 18.92 -0.01
C SER A 9 -38.78 19.00 -0.51
N ALA A 10 -37.97 19.68 0.23
CA ALA A 10 -36.54 19.60 0.04
C ALA A 10 -36.11 18.18 0.42
N CYS A 11 -36.01 17.32 -0.59
CA CYS A 11 -35.24 16.09 -0.43
C CYS A 11 -33.81 16.47 -0.16
N LEU A 12 -33.47 16.59 1.10
CA LEU A 12 -32.09 16.52 1.52
C LEU A 12 -31.62 15.09 1.20
N LEU A 13 -31.11 14.94 0.02
CA LEU A 13 -30.23 13.83 -0.27
C LEU A 13 -28.97 14.06 0.56
N LEU A 14 -29.02 13.61 1.79
CA LEU A 14 -27.82 13.27 2.53
C LEU A 14 -27.21 12.12 1.77
N GLY A 15 -26.57 12.43 0.65
CA GLY A 15 -25.59 11.58 0.09
C GLY A 15 -24.54 11.40 1.16
N GLY A 16 -24.67 10.35 1.96
CA GLY A 16 -23.61 9.90 2.80
C GLY A 16 -22.43 9.68 1.89
N GLY A 17 -21.52 10.68 1.86
CA GLY A 17 -20.32 10.55 1.10
C GLY A 17 -19.49 9.44 1.71
N PHE A 18 -19.66 8.24 1.20
CA PHE A 18 -18.54 7.32 1.25
C PHE A 18 -17.46 8.00 0.43
N ALA A 19 -16.47 8.55 1.12
CA ALA A 19 -15.25 8.96 0.47
C ALA A 19 -14.67 7.68 -0.16
N THR A 20 -15.04 7.41 -1.41
CA THR A 20 -14.35 6.41 -2.20
C THR A 20 -12.95 6.93 -2.39
N ALA A 21 -12.02 6.42 -1.59
CA ALA A 21 -10.62 6.68 -1.78
C ALA A 21 -10.27 6.22 -3.19
N LYS A 22 -9.85 7.16 -4.03
CA LYS A 22 -9.47 6.86 -5.40
C LYS A 22 -8.19 6.04 -5.40
N ALA A 23 -8.12 5.07 -6.29
CA ALA A 23 -6.89 4.37 -6.57
C ALA A 23 -5.81 5.36 -7.03
N ALA A 24 -4.61 5.17 -6.53
CA ALA A 24 -3.45 5.98 -6.89
C ALA A 24 -2.26 5.07 -7.16
N ASN A 25 -1.20 5.64 -7.69
CA ASN A 25 0.03 4.92 -7.95
C ASN A 25 1.05 5.25 -6.87
N PHE A 26 1.68 4.21 -6.35
CA PHE A 26 2.69 4.30 -5.29
C PHE A 26 3.97 3.64 -5.77
N SER A 27 5.06 4.35 -5.69
CA SER A 27 6.37 3.82 -6.06
C SER A 27 7.17 3.42 -4.84
N GLY A 28 7.86 2.31 -4.92
CA GLY A 28 8.69 1.83 -3.83
C GLY A 28 9.32 0.48 -4.16
N GLU A 29 9.90 -0.15 -3.16
CA GLU A 29 10.50 -1.47 -3.27
C GLU A 29 9.63 -2.50 -2.54
N ILE A 30 9.45 -3.66 -3.14
CA ILE A 30 8.82 -4.79 -2.46
C ILE A 30 9.83 -5.38 -1.49
N MET A 31 9.52 -5.29 -0.23
CA MET A 31 10.38 -5.66 0.87
C MET A 31 9.59 -6.48 1.88
N ASP A 32 10.27 -7.16 2.77
CA ASP A 32 9.64 -7.74 3.94
C ASP A 32 9.56 -6.71 5.08
N GLU A 33 8.58 -6.88 5.94
CA GLU A 33 8.32 -5.95 7.04
C GLU A 33 9.52 -5.83 8.01
N ALA A 34 10.19 -6.94 8.29
CA ALA A 34 11.33 -6.94 9.20
C ALA A 34 12.48 -6.07 8.69
N CYS A 35 12.83 -6.18 7.40
CA CYS A 35 13.84 -5.31 6.80
C CYS A 35 13.39 -3.85 6.74
N ALA A 36 12.11 -3.61 6.45
CA ALA A 36 11.55 -2.26 6.40
C ALA A 36 11.62 -1.58 7.77
N LYS A 37 11.27 -2.29 8.83
CA LYS A 37 11.40 -1.79 10.22
C LYS A 37 12.85 -1.49 10.60
N GLY A 38 13.79 -2.22 10.05
CA GLY A 38 15.23 -2.03 10.27
C GLY A 38 15.84 -0.89 9.46
N GLY A 39 15.05 -0.17 8.67
CA GLY A 39 15.52 0.94 7.85
C GLY A 39 15.86 0.59 6.41
N GLY A 40 15.51 -0.61 5.96
CA GLY A 40 15.67 -1.07 4.60
C GLY A 40 16.83 -2.03 4.40
N HIS A 41 16.99 -2.50 3.17
CA HIS A 41 18.00 -3.49 2.83
C HIS A 41 19.44 -3.03 3.08
N GLU A 42 19.76 -1.78 2.85
CA GLU A 42 21.11 -1.26 3.11
C GLU A 42 21.55 -1.48 4.54
N SER A 43 20.66 -1.21 5.49
CA SER A 43 20.93 -1.43 6.92
C SER A 43 21.11 -2.90 7.24
N MET A 44 20.32 -3.77 6.62
CA MET A 44 20.42 -5.22 6.80
C MET A 44 21.68 -5.79 6.17
N PHE A 45 22.07 -5.29 5.01
CA PHE A 45 23.30 -5.73 4.33
C PHE A 45 24.55 -5.46 5.15
N LYS A 46 24.58 -4.32 5.82
CA LYS A 46 25.69 -4.00 6.76
C LYS A 46 25.79 -4.99 7.91
N LYS A 47 24.65 -5.51 8.36
CA LYS A 47 24.60 -6.47 9.49
C LYS A 47 24.88 -7.90 9.06
N THR A 48 24.40 -8.30 7.89
CA THR A 48 24.42 -9.71 7.44
C THR A 48 25.49 -10.02 6.41
N GLY A 49 26.09 -9.00 5.78
CA GLY A 49 27.02 -9.16 4.67
C GLY A 49 26.36 -9.58 3.34
N SER A 50 25.06 -9.71 3.30
CA SER A 50 24.30 -9.97 2.07
C SER A 50 24.19 -8.69 1.24
N ASN A 51 24.03 -8.83 -0.07
CA ASN A 51 23.78 -7.73 -1.00
C ASN A 51 22.67 -8.04 -2.01
N ASP A 52 21.87 -9.07 -1.73
CA ASP A 52 20.79 -9.50 -2.63
C ASP A 52 19.42 -9.17 -1.98
N PRO A 53 18.75 -8.09 -2.44
CA PRO A 53 17.45 -7.70 -1.89
C PRO A 53 16.38 -8.77 -2.03
N LYS A 54 16.38 -9.51 -3.14
CA LYS A 54 15.42 -10.58 -3.39
C LYS A 54 15.59 -11.72 -2.39
N ALA A 55 16.82 -12.21 -2.25
CA ALA A 55 17.12 -13.30 -1.33
C ALA A 55 16.82 -12.92 0.11
N CYS A 56 17.15 -11.70 0.51
CA CYS A 56 16.88 -11.19 1.85
C CYS A 56 15.38 -11.12 2.13
N THR A 57 14.62 -10.57 1.21
CA THR A 57 13.16 -10.49 1.32
C THR A 57 12.53 -11.87 1.42
N GLU A 58 12.89 -12.79 0.52
CA GLU A 58 12.34 -14.15 0.49
C GLU A 58 12.67 -14.94 1.77
N ALA A 59 13.87 -14.78 2.30
CA ALA A 59 14.27 -15.43 3.54
C ALA A 59 13.40 -14.97 4.73
N CYS A 60 13.14 -13.68 4.83
CA CYS A 60 12.30 -13.13 5.91
C CYS A 60 10.82 -13.52 5.72
N ILE A 61 10.33 -13.57 4.50
CA ILE A 61 8.97 -14.05 4.22
C ILE A 61 8.80 -15.51 4.69
N LYS A 62 9.76 -16.36 4.43
CA LYS A 62 9.76 -17.74 4.93
C LYS A 62 9.73 -17.83 6.46
N MET A 63 10.26 -16.82 7.13
CA MET A 63 10.25 -16.72 8.58
C MET A 63 8.97 -16.10 9.15
N GLY A 64 7.97 -15.83 8.31
CA GLY A 64 6.68 -15.30 8.71
C GLY A 64 6.51 -13.79 8.56
N SER A 65 7.48 -13.09 8.01
CA SER A 65 7.34 -11.68 7.69
C SER A 65 6.36 -11.46 6.54
N LYS A 66 5.80 -10.25 6.43
CA LYS A 66 4.85 -9.89 5.38
C LYS A 66 5.48 -8.97 4.35
N TYR A 67 4.97 -9.02 3.13
CA TYR A 67 5.36 -8.07 2.09
C TYR A 67 4.83 -6.68 2.39
N VAL A 68 5.69 -5.70 2.22
CA VAL A 68 5.40 -4.27 2.33
C VAL A 68 5.91 -3.53 1.10
N LEU A 69 5.38 -2.35 0.86
CA LEU A 69 5.94 -1.38 -0.07
C LEU A 69 6.81 -0.40 0.72
N PHE A 70 8.11 -0.44 0.50
CA PHE A 70 9.07 0.42 1.17
C PHE A 70 9.30 1.68 0.35
N ASN A 71 9.01 2.83 0.95
CA ASN A 71 9.08 4.13 0.28
C ASN A 71 10.48 4.75 0.39
N ALA A 72 10.77 5.71 -0.49
CA ALA A 72 12.05 6.40 -0.51
C ALA A 72 12.37 7.15 0.78
N ASP A 73 11.37 7.59 1.51
CA ASP A 73 11.52 8.25 2.82
C ASP A 73 11.68 7.29 4.00
N LYS A 74 11.86 6.00 3.71
CA LYS A 74 12.00 4.90 4.70
C LYS A 74 10.73 4.58 5.48
N THR A 75 9.59 5.11 5.08
CA THR A 75 8.29 4.63 5.54
C THR A 75 7.85 3.43 4.70
N PHE A 76 6.90 2.67 5.19
CA PHE A 76 6.38 1.53 4.43
C PHE A 76 4.88 1.34 4.66
N TYR A 77 4.25 0.71 3.68
CA TYR A 77 2.85 0.31 3.75
C TYR A 77 2.74 -1.20 3.71
N LEU A 78 1.93 -1.77 4.59
CA LEU A 78 1.55 -3.16 4.50
C LEU A 78 0.71 -3.37 3.24
N LEU A 79 1.02 -4.41 2.47
CA LEU A 79 0.24 -4.75 1.28
C LEU A 79 -0.88 -5.70 1.65
N SER A 80 -2.10 -5.39 1.21
CA SER A 80 -3.26 -6.26 1.47
C SER A 80 -3.15 -7.60 0.74
N ASP A 81 -2.54 -7.58 -0.44
CA ASP A 81 -2.25 -8.78 -1.22
C ASP A 81 -0.83 -9.25 -0.92
N GLN A 82 -0.71 -10.46 -0.42
CA GLN A 82 0.58 -11.08 -0.09
C GLN A 82 1.04 -12.09 -1.16
N LYS A 83 0.27 -12.26 -2.22
CA LYS A 83 0.59 -13.18 -3.32
C LYS A 83 1.23 -12.46 -4.51
N LYS A 84 0.61 -11.37 -4.98
CA LYS A 84 1.16 -10.58 -6.10
C LYS A 84 2.57 -10.06 -5.85
N PRO A 85 2.89 -9.55 -4.65
CA PRO A 85 4.24 -9.03 -4.40
C PRO A 85 5.34 -10.07 -4.51
N ALA A 86 5.04 -11.34 -4.32
CA ALA A 86 6.05 -12.41 -4.35
C ALA A 86 6.86 -12.45 -5.64
N ALA A 87 6.24 -12.12 -6.77
CA ALA A 87 6.92 -12.07 -8.06
C ALA A 87 7.91 -10.89 -8.18
N PHE A 88 7.82 -9.91 -7.28
CA PHE A 88 8.60 -8.68 -7.32
C PHE A 88 9.50 -8.48 -6.10
N ALA A 89 9.73 -9.55 -5.31
CA ALA A 89 10.53 -9.48 -4.10
C ALA A 89 11.88 -8.80 -4.35
N GLY A 90 12.19 -7.76 -3.59
CA GLY A 90 13.42 -7.00 -3.71
C GLY A 90 13.50 -6.07 -4.92
N GLN A 91 12.44 -5.93 -5.68
CA GLN A 91 12.40 -5.08 -6.88
C GLN A 91 11.70 -3.76 -6.61
N LYS A 92 12.12 -2.73 -7.35
CA LYS A 92 11.40 -1.47 -7.41
C LYS A 92 10.18 -1.62 -8.31
N VAL A 93 9.04 -1.18 -7.80
CA VAL A 93 7.74 -1.37 -8.44
C VAL A 93 6.90 -0.10 -8.37
N GLU A 94 5.85 -0.11 -9.18
CA GLU A 94 4.73 0.80 -9.04
C GLU A 94 3.50 -0.03 -8.66
N VAL A 95 2.90 0.31 -7.54
CA VAL A 95 1.68 -0.32 -7.03
C VAL A 95 0.52 0.61 -7.28
N THR A 96 -0.50 0.10 -7.96
CA THR A 96 -1.79 0.79 -8.08
C THR A 96 -2.71 0.26 -6.99
N GLY A 97 -3.27 1.16 -6.22
CA GLY A 97 -4.15 0.75 -5.13
C GLY A 97 -4.70 1.91 -4.33
N THR A 98 -5.31 1.56 -3.21
CA THR A 98 -5.95 2.52 -2.30
C THR A 98 -5.31 2.42 -0.92
N LEU A 99 -4.81 3.55 -0.43
CA LEU A 99 -4.16 3.60 0.88
C LEU A 99 -5.17 3.86 1.99
N ASN A 100 -5.18 2.97 2.98
CA ASN A 100 -5.82 3.25 4.26
C ASN A 100 -4.78 3.90 5.19
N LYS A 101 -4.91 5.19 5.40
CA LYS A 101 -3.96 5.97 6.19
C LYS A 101 -3.97 5.62 7.67
N ALA A 102 -5.11 5.18 8.18
CA ALA A 102 -5.26 4.83 9.59
C ALA A 102 -4.49 3.56 9.95
N THR A 103 -4.49 2.57 9.07
CA THR A 103 -3.81 1.28 9.26
C THR A 103 -2.49 1.20 8.51
N LYS A 104 -2.16 2.18 7.67
CA LYS A 104 -1.00 2.17 6.75
C LYS A 104 -0.98 0.92 5.87
N THR A 105 -2.15 0.50 5.44
CA THR A 105 -2.35 -0.65 4.55
C THR A 105 -2.70 -0.16 3.16
N LEU A 106 -1.99 -0.66 2.17
CA LEU A 106 -2.24 -0.38 0.76
C LEU A 106 -3.03 -1.54 0.16
N HIS A 107 -4.26 -1.27 -0.24
CA HIS A 107 -5.07 -2.23 -0.96
C HIS A 107 -4.62 -2.29 -2.41
N VAL A 108 -4.04 -3.42 -2.78
CA VAL A 108 -3.38 -3.61 -4.07
C VAL A 108 -4.39 -3.97 -5.15
N THR A 109 -4.42 -3.19 -6.22
CA THR A 109 -5.14 -3.54 -7.46
C THR A 109 -4.19 -4.18 -8.47
N ALA A 110 -3.01 -3.60 -8.64
CA ALA A 110 -2.02 -4.09 -9.59
C ALA A 110 -0.61 -3.73 -9.11
N ILE A 111 0.36 -4.52 -9.52
CA ILE A 111 1.79 -4.26 -9.33
C ILE A 111 2.48 -4.41 -10.68
N LYS A 112 3.37 -3.50 -10.98
CA LYS A 112 4.26 -3.62 -12.14
C LYS A 112 5.68 -3.20 -11.77
N ALA A 113 6.67 -3.75 -12.47
CA ALA A 113 8.04 -3.32 -12.30
C ALA A 113 8.16 -1.82 -12.63
N ALA A 114 8.93 -1.09 -11.85
CA ALA A 114 9.26 0.29 -12.16
C ALA A 114 10.16 0.36 -13.39
N SER A 115 9.86 1.29 -14.27
CA SER A 115 10.68 1.55 -15.47
C SER A 115 11.86 2.43 -15.17
#